data_8859168ed359d73ac8d94f2ee0171a5b
#
_entry.id   8859168ed359d73ac8d94f2ee0171a5b
#
_cell.length_a   1.000
_cell.length_b   1.000
_cell.length_c   1.000
_cell.angle_alpha   90.00
_cell.angle_beta   90.00
_cell.angle_gamma   90.00
#
_symmetry.space_group_name_H-M   'P 1'
#
loop_
_entity.id
_entity.type
_entity.pdbx_description
1 polymer ?
#
loop_
_entity_poly.entity_id
_entity_poly.type
_entity_poly.pdbx_seq_one_letter_code
_entity_poly.pdbx_strand_id
1 'polypeptide(L)'
;MAGLARSMKNGRGMEDVAKLIGTLFMSRTYAHMCHLKTGSFAQHKALNSFYEDIVDLTDDLAEASQGYFGKLDVPYINLVGNVNDPIKGMQAHLKAIEKLAMSCEEEYLKNIFQEIQALYRKTLYLLTELV
;
A
#
# COMPACT_ATOMS: atom_id res chain seq x y z
N MET A 1 21.77 -20.63 10.08
CA MET A 1 20.46 -20.07 10.42
C MET A 1 20.30 -18.65 9.93
N ALA A 2 20.42 -18.46 8.65
CA ALA A 2 20.34 -17.14 8.03
C ALA A 2 18.99 -16.44 8.32
N GLY A 3 17.87 -17.19 8.34
CA GLY A 3 16.56 -16.63 8.60
C GLY A 3 16.39 -16.10 10.03
N LEU A 4 16.92 -16.81 11.02
CA LEU A 4 16.86 -16.35 12.40
C LEU A 4 17.72 -15.11 12.62
N ALA A 5 18.96 -15.10 12.09
CA ALA A 5 19.84 -13.95 12.20
C ALA A 5 19.25 -12.72 11.49
N ARG A 6 18.62 -12.94 10.34
CA ARG A 6 17.95 -11.92 9.58
C ARG A 6 16.76 -11.33 10.36
N SER A 7 15.93 -12.20 10.94
CA SER A 7 14.79 -11.80 11.75
C SER A 7 15.23 -10.96 12.98
N MET A 8 16.30 -11.36 13.64
CA MET A 8 16.84 -10.63 14.79
C MET A 8 17.37 -9.24 14.38
N LYS A 9 18.07 -9.15 13.24
CA LYS A 9 18.62 -7.88 12.73
C LYS A 9 17.53 -6.97 12.19
N ASN A 10 16.50 -7.54 11.58
CA ASN A 10 15.47 -6.81 10.85
C ASN A 10 14.08 -6.95 11.49
N GLY A 11 14.01 -7.18 12.83
CA GLY A 11 12.73 -7.33 13.52
C GLY A 11 11.79 -6.14 13.29
N ARG A 12 12.34 -4.92 13.33
CA ARG A 12 11.57 -3.71 13.06
C ARG A 12 11.15 -3.65 11.58
N GLY A 13 12.06 -4.03 10.67
CA GLY A 13 11.74 -4.08 9.24
C GLY A 13 10.63 -5.07 8.95
N MET A 14 10.65 -6.24 9.56
CA MET A 14 9.62 -7.26 9.44
C MET A 14 8.27 -6.74 9.93
N GLU A 15 8.25 -6.10 11.09
CA GLU A 15 7.04 -5.54 11.68
C GLU A 15 6.47 -4.41 10.83
N ASP A 16 7.34 -3.50 10.36
CA ASP A 16 6.92 -2.38 9.52
C ASP A 16 6.40 -2.85 8.17
N VAL A 17 7.01 -3.87 7.57
CA VAL A 17 6.53 -4.45 6.31
C VAL A 17 5.17 -5.11 6.51
N ALA A 18 4.95 -5.82 7.63
CA ALA A 18 3.65 -6.39 7.94
C ALA A 18 2.57 -5.29 8.04
N LYS A 19 2.88 -4.19 8.71
CA LYS A 19 1.97 -3.05 8.82
C LYS A 19 1.73 -2.39 7.46
N LEU A 20 2.78 -2.29 6.65
CA LEU A 20 2.69 -1.76 5.29
C LEU A 20 1.70 -2.57 4.45
N ILE A 21 1.82 -3.89 4.48
CA ILE A 21 0.92 -4.78 3.74
C ILE A 21 -0.52 -4.61 4.22
N GLY A 22 -0.74 -4.57 5.54
CA GLY A 22 -2.06 -4.33 6.11
C GLY A 22 -2.65 -2.99 5.66
N THR A 23 -1.82 -1.95 5.64
CA THR A 23 -2.23 -0.62 5.17
C THR A 23 -2.64 -0.65 3.70
N LEU A 24 -1.90 -1.36 2.87
CA LEU A 24 -2.21 -1.47 1.44
C LEU A 24 -3.56 -2.17 1.20
N PHE A 25 -3.84 -3.25 1.93
CA PHE A 25 -5.14 -3.92 1.83
C PHE A 25 -6.29 -2.98 2.24
N MET A 26 -6.11 -2.22 3.32
CA MET A 26 -7.14 -1.29 3.77
C MET A 26 -7.28 -0.09 2.83
N SER A 27 -6.17 0.39 2.27
CA SER A 27 -6.19 1.47 1.29
C SER A 27 -6.95 1.07 0.02
N ARG A 28 -6.77 -0.17 -0.41
CA ARG A 28 -7.56 -0.74 -1.51
C ARG A 28 -9.05 -0.70 -1.22
N THR A 29 -9.46 -1.15 -0.03
CA THR A 29 -10.85 -1.14 0.37
C THR A 29 -11.40 0.29 0.46
N TYR A 30 -10.61 1.20 1.01
CA TYR A 30 -10.97 2.62 1.06
C TYR A 30 -11.23 3.19 -0.34
N ALA A 31 -10.33 2.92 -1.28
CA ALA A 31 -10.49 3.39 -2.66
C ALA A 31 -11.75 2.82 -3.32
N HIS A 32 -12.06 1.56 -3.06
CA HIS A 32 -13.28 0.93 -3.57
C HIS A 32 -14.53 1.63 -3.01
N MET A 33 -14.52 1.95 -1.72
CA MET A 33 -15.64 2.67 -1.10
C MET A 33 -15.79 4.09 -1.66
N CYS A 34 -14.68 4.79 -1.88
CA CYS A 34 -14.69 6.09 -2.54
C CYS A 34 -15.25 6.00 -3.97
N HIS A 35 -14.88 4.96 -4.69
CA HIS A 35 -15.37 4.66 -6.03
C HIS A 35 -16.89 4.55 -6.07
N LEU A 36 -17.48 3.91 -5.07
CA LEU A 36 -18.93 3.78 -4.98
C LEU A 36 -19.62 5.09 -4.58
N LYS A 37 -18.92 5.95 -3.86
CA LYS A 37 -19.50 7.16 -3.27
C LYS A 37 -19.40 8.39 -4.18
N THR A 38 -18.39 8.46 -5.04
CA THR A 38 -18.13 9.66 -5.85
C THR A 38 -19.25 9.93 -6.87
N GLY A 39 -19.53 11.21 -7.09
CA GLY A 39 -20.41 11.65 -8.17
C GLY A 39 -19.66 11.95 -9.46
N SER A 40 -18.33 11.86 -9.46
CA SER A 40 -17.50 12.12 -10.64
C SER A 40 -17.17 10.82 -11.36
N PHE A 41 -17.55 10.74 -12.64
CA PHE A 41 -17.24 9.55 -13.44
C PHE A 41 -15.72 9.38 -13.61
N ALA A 42 -14.98 10.47 -13.78
CA ALA A 42 -13.53 10.42 -13.88
C ALA A 42 -12.89 9.86 -12.63
N GLN A 43 -13.32 10.30 -11.44
CA GLN A 43 -12.84 9.74 -10.17
C GLN A 43 -13.23 8.28 -10.01
N HIS A 44 -14.45 7.93 -10.36
CA HIS A 44 -14.95 6.56 -10.32
C HIS A 44 -14.04 5.62 -11.10
N LYS A 45 -13.66 6.00 -12.31
CA LYS A 45 -12.77 5.20 -13.16
C LYS A 45 -11.34 5.14 -12.64
N ALA A 46 -10.80 6.27 -12.17
CA ALA A 46 -9.45 6.32 -11.63
C ALA A 46 -9.31 5.44 -10.38
N LEU A 47 -10.30 5.51 -9.49
CA LEU A 47 -10.32 4.71 -8.27
C LEU A 47 -10.49 3.22 -8.59
N ASN A 48 -11.31 2.90 -9.60
CA ASN A 48 -11.48 1.51 -10.05
C ASN A 48 -10.16 0.91 -10.53
N SER A 49 -9.43 1.62 -11.35
CA SER A 49 -8.12 1.16 -11.83
C SER A 49 -7.16 0.96 -10.67
N PHE A 50 -7.16 1.87 -9.70
CA PHE A 50 -6.29 1.76 -8.53
C PHE A 50 -6.59 0.49 -7.73
N TYR A 51 -7.85 0.30 -7.32
CA TYR A 51 -8.13 -0.82 -6.41
C TYR A 51 -8.01 -2.18 -7.09
N GLU A 52 -8.12 -2.25 -8.40
CA GLU A 52 -7.83 -3.47 -9.14
C GLU A 52 -6.33 -3.74 -9.22
N ASP A 53 -5.54 -2.72 -9.54
CA ASP A 53 -4.09 -2.89 -9.76
C ASP A 53 -3.30 -3.08 -8.47
N ILE A 54 -3.74 -2.47 -7.37
CA ILE A 54 -3.01 -2.56 -6.10
C ILE A 54 -3.00 -3.97 -5.50
N VAL A 55 -3.99 -4.80 -5.83
CA VAL A 55 -4.10 -6.16 -5.27
C VAL A 55 -2.89 -7.01 -5.64
N ASP A 56 -2.56 -7.06 -6.92
CA ASP A 56 -1.44 -7.89 -7.40
C ASP A 56 -0.10 -7.38 -6.87
N LEU A 57 0.08 -6.06 -6.83
CA LEU A 57 1.30 -5.46 -6.28
C LEU A 57 1.43 -5.73 -4.77
N THR A 58 0.33 -5.68 -4.04
CA THR A 58 0.33 -5.98 -2.61
C THR A 58 0.66 -7.45 -2.37
N ASP A 59 0.07 -8.35 -3.15
CA ASP A 59 0.37 -9.78 -3.08
C ASP A 59 1.84 -10.06 -3.39
N ASP A 60 2.39 -9.45 -4.43
CA ASP A 60 3.79 -9.61 -4.79
C ASP A 60 4.71 -9.17 -3.64
N LEU A 61 4.41 -8.02 -3.06
CA LEU A 61 5.17 -7.52 -1.92
C LEU A 61 5.05 -8.45 -0.72
N ALA A 62 3.84 -8.91 -0.41
CA ALA A 62 3.60 -9.80 0.71
C ALA A 62 4.34 -11.13 0.57
N GLU A 63 4.23 -11.77 -0.59
CA GLU A 63 4.86 -13.07 -0.83
C GLU A 63 6.38 -12.97 -0.87
N ALA A 64 6.93 -11.96 -1.54
CA ALA A 64 8.37 -11.72 -1.56
C ALA A 64 8.90 -11.40 -0.16
N SER A 65 8.16 -10.62 0.62
CA SER A 65 8.51 -10.30 2.00
C SER A 65 8.51 -11.54 2.89
N GLN A 66 7.53 -12.42 2.72
CA GLN A 66 7.48 -13.68 3.47
C GLN A 66 8.59 -14.64 3.03
N GLY A 67 9.02 -14.57 1.77
CA GLY A 67 10.18 -15.28 1.30
C GLY A 67 11.47 -14.80 1.98
N TYR A 68 11.54 -13.52 2.29
CA TYR A 68 12.70 -12.92 2.95
C TYR A 68 12.66 -13.10 4.47
N PHE A 69 11.54 -12.75 5.10
CA PHE A 69 11.41 -12.72 6.57
C PHE A 69 10.85 -14.02 7.18
N GLY A 70 10.15 -14.83 6.41
CA GLY A 70 9.27 -15.88 6.91
C GLY A 70 7.84 -15.36 7.01
N LYS A 71 6.91 -16.18 7.54
CA LYS A 71 5.51 -15.80 7.67
C LYS A 71 5.35 -14.50 8.45
N LEU A 72 4.54 -13.58 7.93
CA LEU A 72 4.25 -12.31 8.56
C LEU A 72 2.88 -12.36 9.25
N ASP A 73 2.78 -11.66 10.36
CA ASP A 73 1.49 -11.41 11.02
C ASP A 73 0.98 -10.06 10.51
N VAL A 74 0.18 -10.09 9.44
CA VAL A 74 -0.35 -8.88 8.82
C VAL A 74 -1.53 -8.39 9.65
N PRO A 75 -1.44 -7.19 10.24
CA PRO A 75 -2.51 -6.67 11.09
C PRO A 75 -3.65 -6.07 10.30
N TYR A 76 -4.83 -6.04 10.90
CA TYR A 76 -5.90 -5.16 10.44
C TYR A 76 -5.51 -3.72 10.77
N ILE A 77 -5.55 -2.86 9.79
CA ILE A 77 -5.24 -1.45 9.98
C ILE A 77 -6.53 -0.64 9.91
N ASN A 78 -6.82 0.12 10.94
CA ASN A 78 -7.92 1.07 10.92
C ASN A 78 -7.47 2.34 10.20
N LEU A 79 -7.85 2.45 8.94
CA LEU A 79 -7.61 3.68 8.20
C LEU A 79 -8.75 4.67 8.50
N VAL A 80 -8.38 5.77 9.12
CA VAL A 80 -9.32 6.86 9.34
C VAL A 80 -9.32 7.71 8.08
N GLY A 81 -10.46 7.75 7.40
CA GLY A 81 -10.56 8.52 6.17
C GLY A 81 -12.01 8.78 5.81
N ASN A 82 -12.23 9.90 5.14
CA ASN A 82 -13.54 10.28 4.64
C ASN A 82 -13.67 9.77 3.20
N VAL A 83 -14.63 8.89 2.96
CA VAL A 83 -14.87 8.31 1.62
C VAL A 83 -15.35 9.36 0.60
N ASN A 84 -15.67 10.57 1.05
CA ASN A 84 -16.03 11.68 0.17
C ASN A 84 -14.82 12.50 -0.27
N ASP A 85 -13.62 12.20 0.23
CA ASP A 85 -12.39 12.94 -0.10
C ASP A 85 -11.25 11.98 -0.43
N PRO A 86 -11.32 11.32 -1.60
CA PRO A 86 -10.32 10.32 -1.99
C PRO A 86 -8.92 10.90 -2.17
N ILE A 87 -8.80 12.15 -2.60
CA ILE A 87 -7.49 12.79 -2.80
C ILE A 87 -6.75 12.88 -1.48
N LYS A 88 -7.40 13.45 -0.47
CA LYS A 88 -6.79 13.60 0.85
C LYS A 88 -6.49 12.27 1.51
N GLY A 89 -7.41 11.31 1.39
CA GLY A 89 -7.22 9.96 1.94
C GLY A 89 -6.05 9.24 1.28
N MET A 90 -5.99 9.26 -0.03
CA MET A 90 -4.90 8.59 -0.77
C MET A 90 -3.54 9.25 -0.50
N GLN A 91 -3.50 10.59 -0.36
CA GLN A 91 -2.27 11.29 0.03
C GLN A 91 -1.79 10.84 1.41
N ALA A 92 -2.69 10.72 2.36
CA ALA A 92 -2.36 10.28 3.72
C ALA A 92 -1.87 8.84 3.73
N HIS A 93 -2.51 7.95 2.97
CA HIS A 93 -2.10 6.55 2.86
C HIS A 93 -0.71 6.44 2.24
N LEU A 94 -0.44 7.17 1.16
CA LEU A 94 0.86 7.17 0.52
C LEU A 94 1.96 7.58 1.50
N LYS A 95 1.72 8.65 2.25
CA LYS A 95 2.67 9.13 3.26
C LYS A 95 2.93 8.06 4.33
N ALA A 96 1.88 7.38 4.79
CA ALA A 96 2.01 6.33 5.79
C ALA A 96 2.82 5.14 5.28
N ILE A 97 2.53 4.67 4.06
CA ILE A 97 3.26 3.52 3.49
C ILE A 97 4.72 3.87 3.18
N GLU A 98 4.99 5.09 2.75
CA GLU A 98 6.37 5.53 2.51
C GLU A 98 7.19 5.52 3.80
N LYS A 99 6.59 5.96 4.90
CA LYS A 99 7.23 5.92 6.21
C LYS A 99 7.55 4.49 6.66
N LEU A 100 6.57 3.59 6.51
CA LEU A 100 6.76 2.17 6.88
C LEU A 100 7.82 1.49 6.01
N ALA A 101 7.89 1.84 4.74
CA ALA A 101 8.85 1.25 3.80
C ALA A 101 10.29 1.67 4.06
N MET A 102 10.52 2.74 4.82
CA MET A 102 11.87 3.21 5.13
C MET A 102 12.70 2.18 5.89
N SER A 103 12.07 1.27 6.62
CA SER A 103 12.75 0.20 7.36
C SER A 103 13.16 -0.97 6.46
N CYS A 104 12.71 -1.00 5.22
CA CYS A 104 12.99 -2.09 4.29
C CYS A 104 14.34 -1.87 3.62
N GLU A 105 15.27 -2.80 3.81
CA GLU A 105 16.64 -2.67 3.29
C GLU A 105 16.90 -3.53 2.06
N GLU A 106 16.06 -4.53 1.79
CA GLU A 106 16.23 -5.45 0.68
C GLU A 106 15.83 -4.81 -0.65
N GLU A 107 16.76 -4.77 -1.61
CA GLU A 107 16.55 -4.06 -2.89
C GLU A 107 15.35 -4.55 -3.67
N TYR A 108 15.14 -5.87 -3.77
CA TYR A 108 14.01 -6.35 -4.56
C TYR A 108 12.66 -6.02 -3.92
N LEU A 109 12.61 -5.90 -2.59
CA LEU A 109 11.41 -5.43 -1.90
C LEU A 109 11.18 -3.94 -2.14
N LYS A 110 12.25 -3.16 -2.14
CA LYS A 110 12.18 -1.73 -2.48
C LYS A 110 11.68 -1.54 -3.92
N ASN A 111 12.12 -2.38 -4.84
CA ASN A 111 11.69 -2.28 -6.24
C ASN A 111 10.19 -2.54 -6.39
N ILE A 112 9.66 -3.53 -5.68
CA ILE A 112 8.21 -3.80 -5.68
C ILE A 112 7.47 -2.60 -5.08
N PHE A 113 7.97 -2.07 -3.97
CA PHE A 113 7.37 -0.92 -3.32
C PHE A 113 7.37 0.32 -4.23
N GLN A 114 8.41 0.52 -5.03
CA GLN A 114 8.47 1.63 -5.98
C GLN A 114 7.36 1.56 -7.03
N GLU A 115 6.98 0.35 -7.45
CA GLU A 115 5.83 0.18 -8.34
C GLU A 115 4.52 0.57 -7.65
N ILE A 116 4.40 0.26 -6.36
CA ILE A 116 3.25 0.67 -5.55
C ILE A 116 3.20 2.20 -5.43
N GLN A 117 4.33 2.84 -5.14
CA GLN A 117 4.41 4.30 -5.10
C GLN A 117 4.00 4.93 -6.44
N ALA A 118 4.48 4.36 -7.55
CA ALA A 118 4.14 4.85 -8.87
C ALA A 118 2.63 4.77 -9.12
N LEU A 119 1.99 3.69 -8.67
CA LEU A 119 0.53 3.54 -8.81
C LEU A 119 -0.22 4.61 -8.02
N TYR A 120 0.18 4.88 -6.77
CA TYR A 120 -0.42 5.96 -5.96
C TYR A 120 -0.24 7.31 -6.64
N ARG A 121 0.98 7.62 -7.12
CA ARG A 121 1.26 8.90 -7.77
C ARG A 121 0.44 9.09 -9.03
N LYS A 122 0.35 8.05 -9.86
CA LYS A 122 -0.48 8.07 -11.07
C LYS A 122 -1.94 8.30 -10.73
N THR A 123 -2.45 7.59 -9.72
CA THR A 123 -3.85 7.72 -9.30
C THR A 123 -4.14 9.13 -8.79
N LEU A 124 -3.26 9.68 -7.96
CA LEU A 124 -3.40 11.04 -7.46
C LEU A 124 -3.38 12.06 -8.60
N TYR A 125 -2.53 11.86 -9.60
CA TYR A 125 -2.51 12.70 -10.78
C TYR A 125 -3.88 12.69 -11.48
N LEU A 126 -4.44 11.50 -11.71
CA LEU A 126 -5.73 11.37 -12.37
C LEU A 126 -6.85 12.02 -11.55
N LEU A 127 -6.80 11.88 -10.22
CA LEU A 127 -7.82 12.43 -9.33
C LEU A 127 -7.75 13.96 -9.23
N THR A 128 -6.55 14.54 -9.35
CA THR A 128 -6.35 15.99 -9.17
C THR A 128 -6.41 16.77 -10.48
N GLU A 129 -5.85 16.21 -11.53
CA GLU A 129 -5.66 16.96 -12.79
C GLU A 129 -6.68 16.63 -13.87
N LEU A 130 -7.31 15.48 -13.81
CA LEU A 130 -8.22 15.02 -14.87
C LEU A 130 -9.65 14.81 -14.36
N VAL A 131 -10.13 15.79 -13.67
CA VAL A 131 -11.50 15.76 -13.13
C VAL A 131 -12.54 16.28 -14.11
#